data_e5d71c38720dc6282389a4414ae81273
#
_entry.id   e5d71c38720dc6282389a4414ae81273
#
_cell.length_a   1.000
_cell.length_b   1.000
_cell.length_c   1.000
_cell.angle_alpha   90.00
_cell.angle_beta   90.00
_cell.angle_gamma   90.00
#
_symmetry.space_group_name_H-M   'P 1'
#
loop_
_entity.id
_entity.type
_entity.pdbx_description
1 polymer ?
#
loop_
_entity_poly.entity_id
_entity_poly.type
_entity_poly.pdbx_seq_one_letter_code
_entity_poly.pdbx_strand_id
1 'polypeptide(L)'
;CKNFFMITLGIETSCDETAIALYDSDKGLVGESVFSQIELHSEYGGVIPELASRDHCQRIIQIYNQALGAIDPSEIDYIAYTAGPGLLGTLLIGENFAQGLAIALNKPLIPVNHLEAHLMAPFLSTGDISFPFLTLLVSGGHSLIIDVEAFNKYKILGQSRDDAVGEAFDKVAKLIGLGYPGGPEIEKISKNGDPKKFDFPQPMLHSPNYDFSFSGLKTAVLYTVQGIQEMDKQIQADIAASFQHVVTEVLIKKVSKALEDTGRKSIVMTGGVAANKLLRDKITVLRDKLNINVLYPPLAHCTDNAAMVAYLGSLKYNQAEYNLFSQARPRWSLEP
;
A
#
# COMPACT_ATOMS: atom_id res chain seq x y z
N CYS A 1 -5.07 36.46 7.96
CA CYS A 1 -5.74 35.16 7.71
C CYS A 1 -5.84 34.47 9.05
N LYS A 2 -7.06 34.15 9.52
CA LYS A 2 -7.24 33.27 10.66
C LYS A 2 -6.76 31.87 10.21
N ASN A 3 -5.73 31.34 10.83
CA ASN A 3 -5.42 29.92 10.72
C ASN A 3 -6.63 29.18 11.29
N PHE A 4 -7.48 28.66 10.43
CA PHE A 4 -8.51 27.72 10.84
C PHE A 4 -7.79 26.37 11.03
N PHE A 5 -7.62 25.98 12.27
CA PHE A 5 -7.25 24.62 12.60
C PHE A 5 -8.40 23.72 12.17
N MET A 6 -8.11 22.69 11.40
CA MET A 6 -9.12 21.79 10.83
C MET A 6 -8.78 20.36 11.22
N ILE A 7 -9.75 19.67 11.80
CA ILE A 7 -9.64 18.23 12.07
C ILE A 7 -10.33 17.45 10.96
N THR A 8 -9.57 16.62 10.27
CA THR A 8 -10.07 15.71 9.23
C THR A 8 -10.08 14.29 9.77
N LEU A 9 -11.26 13.67 9.80
CA LEU A 9 -11.41 12.24 10.05
C LEU A 9 -11.12 11.48 8.76
N GLY A 10 -10.23 10.48 8.80
CA GLY A 10 -9.96 9.56 7.70
C GLY A 10 -10.55 8.18 7.97
N ILE A 11 -11.09 7.54 6.95
CA ILE A 11 -11.66 6.19 6.99
C ILE A 11 -11.05 5.37 5.87
N GLU A 12 -10.38 4.26 6.22
CA GLU A 12 -9.80 3.30 5.28
C GLU A 12 -10.42 1.92 5.49
N THR A 13 -11.01 1.38 4.41
CA THR A 13 -11.61 0.05 4.37
C THR A 13 -11.48 -0.60 2.99
N SER A 14 -10.48 -0.24 2.20
CA SER A 14 -10.41 -0.66 0.79
C SER A 14 -10.13 -2.16 0.59
N CYS A 15 -9.52 -2.84 1.58
CA CYS A 15 -9.14 -4.25 1.50
C CYS A 15 -9.43 -5.00 2.82
N ASP A 16 -8.42 -5.27 3.63
CA ASP A 16 -8.52 -6.09 4.85
C ASP A 16 -8.08 -5.34 6.13
N GLU A 17 -7.81 -4.05 6.06
CA GLU A 17 -7.61 -3.17 7.21
C GLU A 17 -8.85 -2.30 7.45
N THR A 18 -9.38 -2.35 8.68
CA THR A 18 -10.35 -1.36 9.17
C THR A 18 -9.59 -0.29 9.92
N ALA A 19 -9.47 0.90 9.37
CA ALA A 19 -8.72 1.96 10.02
C ALA A 19 -9.48 3.29 10.07
N ILE A 20 -9.29 4.02 11.16
CA ILE A 20 -9.79 5.37 11.37
C ILE A 20 -8.69 6.23 11.98
N ALA A 21 -8.54 7.46 11.51
CA ALA A 21 -7.58 8.41 12.03
C ALA A 21 -8.12 9.84 12.02
N LEU A 22 -7.58 10.69 12.90
CA LEU A 22 -7.85 12.12 12.95
C LEU A 22 -6.55 12.88 12.71
N TYR A 23 -6.57 13.76 11.75
CA TYR A 23 -5.47 14.64 11.40
C TYR A 23 -5.85 16.10 11.63
N ASP A 24 -5.11 16.76 12.53
CA ASP A 24 -5.23 18.20 12.78
C ASP A 24 -4.20 18.92 11.89
N SER A 25 -4.65 19.91 11.14
CA SER A 25 -3.79 20.65 10.19
C SER A 25 -2.61 21.38 10.84
N ASP A 26 -2.62 21.58 12.16
CA ASP A 26 -1.55 22.24 12.93
C ASP A 26 -0.71 21.23 13.74
N LYS A 27 -1.36 20.28 14.38
CA LYS A 27 -0.73 19.32 15.30
C LYS A 27 -0.28 18.02 14.64
N GLY A 28 -0.74 17.76 13.40
CA GLY A 28 -0.53 16.47 12.72
C GLY A 28 -1.53 15.39 13.15
N LEU A 29 -1.08 14.16 13.22
CA LEU A 29 -1.92 13.02 13.62
C LEU A 29 -2.25 13.10 15.12
N VAL A 30 -3.54 13.19 15.46
CA VAL A 30 -4.03 13.35 16.84
C VAL A 30 -4.79 12.13 17.37
N GLY A 31 -5.17 11.21 16.50
CA GLY A 31 -5.81 9.95 16.88
C GLY A 31 -5.74 8.94 15.75
N GLU A 32 -5.53 7.66 16.08
CA GLU A 32 -5.48 6.58 15.09
C GLU A 32 -5.85 5.25 15.74
N SER A 33 -6.59 4.43 15.01
CA SER A 33 -6.83 3.03 15.34
C SER A 33 -6.92 2.22 14.05
N VAL A 34 -6.22 1.08 14.04
CA VAL A 34 -6.17 0.15 12.91
C VAL A 34 -6.45 -1.25 13.42
N PHE A 35 -7.28 -1.98 12.71
CA PHE A 35 -7.50 -3.40 12.90
C PHE A 35 -7.24 -4.14 11.59
N SER A 36 -6.32 -5.10 11.60
CA SER A 36 -6.03 -5.94 10.44
C SER A 36 -6.74 -7.29 10.53
N GLN A 37 -7.31 -7.71 9.42
CA GLN A 37 -8.03 -8.99 9.28
C GLN A 37 -7.10 -10.14 8.83
N ILE A 38 -5.76 -9.96 8.93
CA ILE A 38 -4.77 -10.97 8.51
C ILE A 38 -5.07 -12.34 9.13
N GLU A 39 -5.40 -12.41 10.43
CA GLU A 39 -5.71 -13.66 11.11
C GLU A 39 -6.94 -14.36 10.50
N LEU A 40 -8.00 -13.58 10.20
CA LEU A 40 -9.20 -14.09 9.56
C LEU A 40 -8.92 -14.70 8.19
N HIS A 41 -8.08 -14.04 7.41
CA HIS A 41 -7.78 -14.43 6.04
C HIS A 41 -6.67 -15.49 5.92
N SER A 42 -5.89 -15.69 6.99
CA SER A 42 -4.77 -16.65 7.00
C SER A 42 -5.23 -18.09 6.74
N GLU A 43 -6.42 -18.48 7.22
CA GLU A 43 -6.99 -19.80 6.98
C GLU A 43 -7.29 -20.08 5.50
N TYR A 44 -7.54 -19.01 4.73
CA TYR A 44 -7.85 -19.08 3.30
C TYR A 44 -6.62 -18.88 2.41
N GLY A 45 -5.54 -18.35 2.98
CA GLY A 45 -4.31 -18.02 2.27
C GLY A 45 -4.44 -16.82 1.34
N GLY A 46 -5.30 -15.86 1.70
CA GLY A 46 -5.55 -14.60 1.00
C GLY A 46 -6.90 -14.01 1.34
N VAL A 47 -7.12 -12.75 0.96
CA VAL A 47 -8.33 -11.99 1.30
C VAL A 47 -9.57 -12.58 0.62
N ILE A 48 -10.61 -12.84 1.40
CA ILE A 48 -11.96 -13.22 0.93
C ILE A 48 -12.87 -11.99 1.03
N PRO A 49 -13.27 -11.37 -0.11
CA PRO A 49 -13.94 -10.06 -0.12
C PRO A 49 -15.22 -9.99 0.70
N GLU A 50 -16.04 -11.05 0.70
CA GLU A 50 -17.27 -11.10 1.51
C GLU A 50 -17.00 -11.13 3.01
N LEU A 51 -16.00 -11.92 3.45
CA LEU A 51 -15.62 -11.96 4.85
C LEU A 51 -15.04 -10.62 5.30
N ALA A 52 -14.19 -10.01 4.46
CA ALA A 52 -13.64 -8.70 4.73
C ALA A 52 -14.75 -7.65 4.95
N SER A 53 -15.72 -7.59 4.05
CA SER A 53 -16.84 -6.64 4.17
C SER A 53 -17.64 -6.84 5.48
N ARG A 54 -17.91 -8.10 5.87
CA ARG A 54 -18.62 -8.41 7.11
C ARG A 54 -17.84 -8.00 8.35
N ASP A 55 -16.54 -8.27 8.38
CA ASP A 55 -15.70 -7.91 9.53
C ASP A 55 -15.56 -6.39 9.67
N HIS A 56 -15.39 -5.64 8.58
CA HIS A 56 -15.43 -4.17 8.60
C HIS A 56 -16.73 -3.66 9.27
N CYS A 57 -17.87 -4.20 8.85
CA CYS A 57 -19.17 -3.79 9.40
C CYS A 57 -19.27 -4.03 10.93
N GLN A 58 -18.67 -5.10 11.42
CA GLN A 58 -18.69 -5.43 12.85
C GLN A 58 -17.76 -4.54 13.68
N ARG A 59 -16.65 -4.07 13.10
CA ARG A 59 -15.56 -3.43 13.84
C ARG A 59 -15.52 -1.92 13.73
N ILE A 60 -16.04 -1.35 12.64
CA ILE A 60 -15.81 0.06 12.30
C ILE A 60 -16.19 1.03 13.41
N ILE A 61 -17.28 0.76 14.15
CA ILE A 61 -17.73 1.60 15.27
C ILE A 61 -16.73 1.52 16.44
N GLN A 62 -16.21 0.33 16.74
CA GLN A 62 -15.21 0.16 17.79
C GLN A 62 -13.92 0.90 17.45
N ILE A 63 -13.43 0.75 16.20
CA ILE A 63 -12.21 1.40 15.70
C ILE A 63 -12.40 2.93 15.71
N TYR A 64 -13.57 3.43 15.31
CA TYR A 64 -13.91 4.85 15.39
C TYR A 64 -13.80 5.40 16.82
N ASN A 65 -14.41 4.72 17.79
CA ASN A 65 -14.37 5.16 19.19
C ASN A 65 -12.93 5.12 19.77
N GLN A 66 -12.13 4.15 19.37
CA GLN A 66 -10.72 4.06 19.77
C GLN A 66 -9.89 5.20 19.18
N ALA A 67 -10.09 5.54 17.90
CA ALA A 67 -9.38 6.62 17.24
C ALA A 67 -9.75 8.00 17.80
N LEU A 68 -11.01 8.22 18.12
CA LEU A 68 -11.48 9.45 18.77
C LEU A 68 -10.84 9.70 20.13
N GLY A 69 -10.73 8.64 20.95
CA GLY A 69 -10.23 8.77 22.32
C GLY A 69 -11.03 9.80 23.12
N ALA A 70 -10.41 10.94 23.45
CA ALA A 70 -11.04 12.03 24.18
C ALA A 70 -11.51 13.21 23.29
N ILE A 71 -11.34 13.11 21.97
CA ILE A 71 -11.75 14.16 21.04
C ILE A 71 -13.27 14.13 20.88
N ASP A 72 -13.92 15.30 21.03
CA ASP A 72 -15.36 15.42 20.80
C ASP A 72 -15.65 15.30 19.29
N PRO A 73 -16.58 14.42 18.86
CA PRO A 73 -16.96 14.31 17.45
C PRO A 73 -17.37 15.63 16.79
N SER A 74 -17.88 16.61 17.55
CA SER A 74 -18.23 17.92 17.05
C SER A 74 -17.05 18.75 16.55
N GLU A 75 -15.82 18.43 17.01
CA GLU A 75 -14.57 19.07 16.61
C GLU A 75 -14.10 18.65 15.22
N ILE A 76 -14.64 17.54 14.66
CA ILE A 76 -14.35 17.10 13.30
C ILE A 76 -14.93 18.12 12.32
N ASP A 77 -14.10 18.59 11.37
CA ASP A 77 -14.52 19.53 10.33
C ASP A 77 -14.85 18.85 9.00
N TYR A 78 -14.10 17.78 8.66
CA TYR A 78 -14.21 17.05 7.40
C TYR A 78 -14.14 15.55 7.65
N ILE A 79 -14.84 14.80 6.79
CA ILE A 79 -14.81 13.34 6.80
C ILE A 79 -14.27 12.86 5.45
N ALA A 80 -13.03 12.39 5.44
CA ALA A 80 -12.40 11.78 4.28
C ALA A 80 -12.54 10.26 4.33
N TYR A 81 -12.84 9.63 3.21
CA TYR A 81 -12.93 8.19 3.12
C TYR A 81 -12.37 7.67 1.81
N THR A 82 -11.82 6.47 1.83
CA THR A 82 -11.33 5.83 0.61
C THR A 82 -12.51 5.41 -0.26
N ALA A 83 -12.66 6.09 -1.41
CA ALA A 83 -13.70 5.77 -2.38
C ALA A 83 -13.22 4.78 -3.46
N GLY A 84 -11.93 4.46 -3.50
CA GLY A 84 -11.30 3.51 -4.42
C GLY A 84 -9.85 3.89 -4.77
N PRO A 85 -9.15 3.00 -5.51
CA PRO A 85 -9.55 1.64 -5.83
C PRO A 85 -9.61 0.72 -4.61
N GLY A 86 -10.26 -0.45 -4.77
CA GLY A 86 -10.39 -1.45 -3.71
C GLY A 86 -11.52 -2.45 -3.97
N LEU A 87 -11.80 -3.29 -2.99
CA LEU A 87 -12.89 -4.26 -3.06
C LEU A 87 -14.23 -3.53 -2.89
N LEU A 88 -15.16 -3.72 -3.82
CA LEU A 88 -16.43 -2.98 -3.82
C LEU A 88 -17.18 -3.07 -2.47
N GLY A 89 -17.32 -4.29 -1.93
CA GLY A 89 -18.07 -4.50 -0.69
C GLY A 89 -17.43 -3.78 0.50
N THR A 90 -16.11 -3.81 0.61
CA THR A 90 -15.36 -3.16 1.68
C THR A 90 -15.38 -1.64 1.56
N LEU A 91 -15.23 -1.10 0.34
CA LEU A 91 -15.38 0.34 0.06
C LEU A 91 -16.76 0.86 0.47
N LEU A 92 -17.83 0.11 0.15
CA LEU A 92 -19.20 0.50 0.50
C LEU A 92 -19.41 0.56 2.02
N ILE A 93 -18.72 -0.25 2.83
CA ILE A 93 -18.83 -0.16 4.30
C ILE A 93 -18.24 1.17 4.79
N GLY A 94 -17.02 1.51 4.37
CA GLY A 94 -16.38 2.77 4.76
C GLY A 94 -17.17 3.99 4.29
N GLU A 95 -17.65 3.97 3.03
CA GLU A 95 -18.47 5.03 2.47
C GLU A 95 -19.78 5.24 3.22
N ASN A 96 -20.55 4.17 3.48
CA ASN A 96 -21.82 4.27 4.22
C ASN A 96 -21.60 4.76 5.66
N PHE A 97 -20.52 4.33 6.31
CA PHE A 97 -20.16 4.81 7.63
C PHE A 97 -19.82 6.32 7.59
N ALA A 98 -19.02 6.75 6.60
CA ALA A 98 -18.70 8.17 6.39
C ALA A 98 -19.97 9.02 6.15
N GLN A 99 -20.88 8.54 5.30
CA GLN A 99 -22.16 9.21 5.03
C GLN A 99 -23.05 9.31 6.28
N GLY A 100 -23.12 8.23 7.08
CA GLY A 100 -23.84 8.23 8.34
C GLY A 100 -23.30 9.27 9.34
N LEU A 101 -21.97 9.36 9.46
CA LEU A 101 -21.32 10.38 10.28
C LEU A 101 -21.54 11.80 9.74
N ALA A 102 -21.46 11.98 8.40
CA ALA A 102 -21.71 13.26 7.76
C ALA A 102 -23.10 13.83 8.06
N ILE A 103 -24.11 12.96 8.04
CA ILE A 103 -25.48 13.31 8.42
C ILE A 103 -25.55 13.65 9.91
N ALA A 104 -25.01 12.78 10.78
CA ALA A 104 -25.12 12.93 12.24
C ALA A 104 -24.40 14.19 12.75
N LEU A 105 -23.24 14.52 12.18
CA LEU A 105 -22.39 15.63 12.59
C LEU A 105 -22.62 16.90 11.78
N ASN A 106 -23.41 16.83 10.69
CA ASN A 106 -23.57 17.90 9.71
C ASN A 106 -22.20 18.37 9.14
N LYS A 107 -21.36 17.42 8.68
CA LYS A 107 -20.02 17.70 8.15
C LYS A 107 -19.90 17.22 6.70
N PRO A 108 -19.11 17.91 5.86
CA PRO A 108 -18.95 17.53 4.47
C PRO A 108 -18.00 16.33 4.31
N LEU A 109 -18.17 15.62 3.19
CA LEU A 109 -17.44 14.44 2.78
C LEU A 109 -16.33 14.75 1.77
N ILE A 110 -15.25 14.00 1.82
CA ILE A 110 -14.14 14.06 0.86
C ILE A 110 -13.82 12.64 0.40
N PRO A 111 -14.30 12.22 -0.79
CA PRO A 111 -13.86 10.95 -1.37
C PRO A 111 -12.41 11.06 -1.82
N VAL A 112 -11.55 10.14 -1.39
CA VAL A 112 -10.13 10.14 -1.74
C VAL A 112 -9.73 8.86 -2.47
N ASN A 113 -8.72 8.98 -3.33
CA ASN A 113 -8.13 7.85 -4.02
C ASN A 113 -7.10 7.18 -3.11
N HIS A 114 -7.24 5.86 -2.92
CA HIS A 114 -6.37 5.03 -2.08
C HIS A 114 -4.89 5.10 -2.49
N LEU A 115 -4.62 5.03 -3.80
CA LEU A 115 -3.24 5.09 -4.31
C LEU A 115 -2.63 6.48 -4.07
N GLU A 116 -3.41 7.53 -4.26
CA GLU A 116 -2.98 8.90 -3.96
C GLU A 116 -2.70 9.08 -2.46
N ALA A 117 -3.49 8.47 -1.59
CA ALA A 117 -3.22 8.48 -0.16
C ALA A 117 -1.86 7.84 0.16
N HIS A 118 -1.53 6.71 -0.46
CA HIS A 118 -0.20 6.10 -0.33
C HIS A 118 0.94 6.98 -0.85
N LEU A 119 0.73 7.74 -1.94
CA LEU A 119 1.74 8.68 -2.44
C LEU A 119 2.04 9.80 -1.44
N MET A 120 1.02 10.22 -0.69
CA MET A 120 1.11 11.32 0.27
C MET A 120 1.50 10.84 1.68
N ALA A 121 1.43 9.54 1.99
CA ALA A 121 1.76 9.00 3.31
C ALA A 121 3.13 9.41 3.87
N PRO A 122 4.23 9.50 3.08
CA PRO A 122 5.53 9.95 3.59
C PRO A 122 5.53 11.36 4.16
N PHE A 123 4.64 12.23 3.69
CA PHE A 123 4.54 13.60 4.18
C PHE A 123 3.95 13.71 5.60
N LEU A 124 3.36 12.63 6.12
CA LEU A 124 2.91 12.57 7.52
C LEU A 124 4.07 12.71 8.53
N SER A 125 5.28 12.36 8.16
CA SER A 125 6.41 12.26 9.10
C SER A 125 7.61 13.14 8.76
N THR A 126 7.74 13.61 7.53
CA THR A 126 8.92 14.35 7.08
C THR A 126 8.50 15.54 6.21
N GLY A 127 8.74 16.76 6.70
CA GLY A 127 8.45 17.99 5.95
C GLY A 127 9.34 18.25 4.73
N ASP A 128 10.30 17.37 4.42
CA ASP A 128 11.38 17.66 3.46
C ASP A 128 11.23 17.00 2.09
N ILE A 129 10.03 16.49 1.75
CA ILE A 129 9.79 15.96 0.39
C ILE A 129 9.34 17.11 -0.51
N SER A 130 10.15 17.43 -1.52
CA SER A 130 9.79 18.40 -2.55
C SER A 130 9.43 17.69 -3.86
N PHE A 131 8.38 18.19 -4.52
CA PHE A 131 8.10 17.78 -5.90
C PHE A 131 9.16 18.34 -6.85
N PRO A 132 9.47 17.64 -7.95
CA PRO A 132 8.94 16.35 -8.35
C PRO A 132 9.76 15.16 -7.80
N PHE A 133 9.12 13.98 -7.69
CA PHE A 133 9.79 12.74 -7.26
C PHE A 133 9.20 11.50 -7.97
N LEU A 134 9.91 10.36 -7.94
CA LEU A 134 9.33 9.07 -8.29
C LEU A 134 8.72 8.38 -7.09
N THR A 135 7.74 7.53 -7.32
CA THR A 135 7.25 6.59 -6.31
C THR A 135 7.32 5.17 -6.83
N LEU A 136 7.87 4.26 -6.01
CA LEU A 136 7.63 2.83 -6.14
C LEU A 136 6.57 2.43 -5.11
N LEU A 137 5.34 2.19 -5.58
CA LEU A 137 4.24 1.69 -4.78
C LEU A 137 4.13 0.18 -4.97
N VAL A 138 4.38 -0.59 -3.91
CA VAL A 138 4.41 -2.06 -3.94
C VAL A 138 3.66 -2.64 -2.75
N SER A 139 2.47 -3.16 -3.01
CA SER A 139 1.55 -3.71 -2.01
C SER A 139 1.01 -5.08 -2.43
N GLY A 140 0.08 -5.62 -1.65
CA GLY A 140 -0.66 -6.83 -1.99
C GLY A 140 -1.44 -6.71 -3.31
N GLY A 141 -2.04 -5.54 -3.56
CA GLY A 141 -2.89 -5.30 -4.74
C GLY A 141 -2.22 -4.51 -5.86
N HIS A 142 -1.13 -3.79 -5.61
CA HIS A 142 -0.55 -2.85 -6.57
C HIS A 142 0.97 -2.96 -6.68
N SER A 143 1.46 -2.78 -7.91
CA SER A 143 2.90 -2.65 -8.19
C SER A 143 3.08 -1.61 -9.30
N LEU A 144 3.46 -0.39 -8.91
CA LEU A 144 3.47 0.79 -9.78
C LEU A 144 4.78 1.56 -9.65
N ILE A 145 5.29 2.09 -10.76
CA ILE A 145 6.25 3.19 -10.77
C ILE A 145 5.50 4.43 -11.25
N ILE A 146 5.51 5.49 -10.44
CA ILE A 146 4.73 6.70 -10.68
C ILE A 146 5.66 7.90 -10.66
N ASP A 147 5.57 8.75 -11.67
CA ASP A 147 6.19 10.08 -11.67
C ASP A 147 5.21 11.07 -11.06
N VAL A 148 5.61 11.66 -9.95
CA VAL A 148 4.83 12.63 -9.18
C VAL A 148 5.40 14.02 -9.46
N GLU A 149 4.81 14.72 -10.43
CA GLU A 149 5.28 16.06 -10.84
C GLU A 149 4.92 17.14 -9.82
N ALA A 150 3.70 17.06 -9.28
CA ALA A 150 3.14 17.94 -8.28
C ALA A 150 1.92 17.27 -7.62
N PHE A 151 1.35 17.88 -6.60
CA PHE A 151 0.07 17.46 -6.05
C PHE A 151 -1.01 17.46 -7.15
N ASN A 152 -1.79 16.38 -7.25
CA ASN A 152 -2.77 16.11 -8.32
C ASN A 152 -2.17 15.98 -9.75
N LYS A 153 -0.86 15.80 -9.89
CA LYS A 153 -0.20 15.57 -11.18
C LYS A 153 0.65 14.31 -11.11
N TYR A 154 0.06 13.21 -11.48
CA TYR A 154 0.63 11.88 -11.41
C TYR A 154 0.67 11.24 -12.80
N LYS A 155 1.77 10.55 -13.11
CA LYS A 155 1.91 9.78 -14.33
C LYS A 155 2.42 8.38 -13.99
N ILE A 156 1.64 7.36 -14.33
CA ILE A 156 2.05 5.96 -14.18
C ILE A 156 3.06 5.65 -15.29
N LEU A 157 4.31 5.42 -14.92
CA LEU A 157 5.36 5.05 -15.87
C LEU A 157 5.34 3.55 -16.17
N GLY A 158 5.06 2.72 -15.18
CA GLY A 158 4.97 1.28 -15.31
C GLY A 158 4.14 0.65 -14.20
N GLN A 159 3.59 -0.51 -14.51
CA GLN A 159 2.73 -1.26 -13.59
C GLN A 159 2.87 -2.77 -13.80
N SER A 160 2.43 -3.57 -12.84
CA SER A 160 2.32 -5.00 -13.08
C SER A 160 1.23 -5.28 -14.12
N ARG A 161 1.54 -6.17 -15.06
CA ARG A 161 0.63 -6.61 -16.12
C ARG A 161 -0.20 -7.82 -15.73
N ASP A 162 0.11 -8.41 -14.59
CA ASP A 162 -0.55 -9.59 -14.03
C ASP A 162 -0.63 -9.47 -12.49
N ASP A 163 -0.09 -10.42 -11.73
CA ASP A 163 -0.12 -10.41 -10.27
C ASP A 163 0.63 -9.18 -9.73
N ALA A 164 0.14 -8.56 -8.66
CA ALA A 164 0.93 -7.63 -7.88
C ALA A 164 2.08 -8.34 -7.17
N VAL A 165 3.14 -7.60 -6.83
CA VAL A 165 4.33 -8.20 -6.22
C VAL A 165 4.02 -8.84 -4.85
N GLY A 166 3.20 -8.19 -4.02
CA GLY A 166 2.79 -8.77 -2.72
C GLY A 166 1.95 -10.03 -2.90
N GLU A 167 1.02 -10.03 -3.84
CA GLU A 167 0.25 -11.22 -4.22
C GLU A 167 1.16 -12.37 -4.69
N ALA A 168 2.23 -12.06 -5.42
CA ALA A 168 3.22 -13.06 -5.82
C ALA A 168 3.97 -13.64 -4.61
N PHE A 169 4.33 -12.82 -3.63
CA PHE A 169 4.90 -13.29 -2.36
C PHE A 169 3.94 -14.22 -1.62
N ASP A 170 2.67 -13.86 -1.49
CA ASP A 170 1.66 -14.67 -0.80
C ASP A 170 1.45 -16.02 -1.50
N LYS A 171 1.32 -16.02 -2.83
CA LYS A 171 1.16 -17.23 -3.62
C LYS A 171 2.37 -18.16 -3.53
N VAL A 172 3.60 -17.62 -3.58
CA VAL A 172 4.82 -18.40 -3.45
C VAL A 172 4.98 -18.96 -2.04
N ALA A 173 4.71 -18.16 -1.00
CA ALA A 173 4.71 -18.64 0.38
C ALA A 173 3.78 -19.86 0.55
N LYS A 174 2.57 -19.78 0.03
CA LYS A 174 1.61 -20.88 0.05
C LYS A 174 2.13 -22.11 -0.70
N LEU A 175 2.76 -21.94 -1.87
CA LEU A 175 3.33 -23.05 -2.67
C LEU A 175 4.41 -23.81 -1.93
N ILE A 176 5.24 -23.13 -1.13
CA ILE A 176 6.32 -23.76 -0.36
C ILE A 176 5.92 -24.08 1.08
N GLY A 177 4.62 -24.01 1.41
CA GLY A 177 4.10 -24.42 2.72
C GLY A 177 4.37 -23.43 3.86
N LEU A 178 4.53 -22.14 3.55
CA LEU A 178 4.63 -21.06 4.54
C LEU A 178 3.26 -20.45 4.83
N GLY A 179 3.18 -19.68 5.91
CA GLY A 179 1.97 -18.98 6.35
C GLY A 179 1.63 -17.72 5.52
N TYR A 180 0.56 -17.06 5.95
CA TYR A 180 0.09 -15.78 5.43
C TYR A 180 0.21 -14.71 6.54
N PRO A 181 0.62 -13.47 6.24
CA PRO A 181 1.02 -12.96 4.91
C PRO A 181 2.38 -13.50 4.45
N GLY A 182 2.50 -13.81 3.15
CA GLY A 182 3.65 -14.49 2.60
C GLY A 182 4.93 -13.67 2.57
N GLY A 183 4.82 -12.34 2.40
CA GLY A 183 5.98 -11.44 2.35
C GLY A 183 6.91 -11.58 3.57
N PRO A 184 6.42 -11.38 4.80
CA PRO A 184 7.21 -11.54 6.04
C PRO A 184 7.76 -12.98 6.22
N GLU A 185 6.98 -14.00 5.89
CA GLU A 185 7.42 -15.41 6.04
C GLU A 185 8.54 -15.75 5.04
N ILE A 186 8.44 -15.33 3.78
CA ILE A 186 9.50 -15.46 2.78
C ILE A 186 10.76 -14.70 3.25
N GLU A 187 10.62 -13.46 3.70
CA GLU A 187 11.76 -12.68 4.19
C GLU A 187 12.46 -13.37 5.36
N LYS A 188 11.71 -13.94 6.29
CA LYS A 188 12.21 -14.61 7.47
C LYS A 188 13.02 -15.85 7.10
N ILE A 189 12.48 -16.74 6.25
CA ILE A 189 13.13 -18.00 5.92
C ILE A 189 14.28 -17.81 4.92
N SER A 190 14.18 -16.86 4.00
CA SER A 190 15.19 -16.56 2.98
C SER A 190 16.56 -16.20 3.54
N LYS A 191 16.63 -15.76 4.81
CA LYS A 191 17.88 -15.44 5.50
C LYS A 191 18.83 -16.64 5.60
N ASN A 192 18.30 -17.86 5.57
CA ASN A 192 19.04 -19.11 5.67
C ASN A 192 19.21 -19.81 4.32
N GLY A 193 18.71 -19.21 3.22
CA GLY A 193 18.75 -19.79 1.87
C GLY A 193 19.82 -19.21 0.98
N ASP A 194 20.18 -19.97 -0.06
CA ASP A 194 21.07 -19.51 -1.13
C ASP A 194 20.23 -18.82 -2.24
N PRO A 195 20.41 -17.50 -2.47
CA PRO A 195 19.66 -16.76 -3.49
C PRO A 195 20.02 -17.15 -4.93
N LYS A 196 21.01 -18.00 -5.15
CA LYS A 196 21.45 -18.50 -6.46
C LYS A 196 21.17 -19.98 -6.66
N LYS A 197 20.51 -20.64 -5.72
CA LYS A 197 20.25 -22.07 -5.79
C LYS A 197 19.30 -22.44 -6.92
N PHE A 198 18.29 -21.61 -7.15
CA PHE A 198 17.31 -21.78 -8.21
C PHE A 198 17.39 -20.62 -9.20
N ASP A 199 17.56 -20.93 -10.47
CA ASP A 199 17.63 -19.94 -11.56
C ASP A 199 16.19 -19.62 -12.04
N PHE A 200 15.53 -18.73 -11.32
CA PHE A 200 14.18 -18.29 -11.69
C PHE A 200 14.22 -17.21 -12.79
N PRO A 201 13.23 -17.20 -13.70
CA PRO A 201 13.14 -16.20 -14.75
C PRO A 201 12.93 -14.80 -14.17
N GLN A 202 13.43 -13.79 -14.89
CA GLN A 202 13.24 -12.36 -14.60
C GLN A 202 12.29 -11.75 -15.64
N PRO A 203 10.95 -11.90 -15.48
CA PRO A 203 10.03 -11.48 -16.51
C PRO A 203 10.12 -9.98 -16.77
N MET A 204 9.97 -9.58 -18.05
CA MET A 204 9.98 -8.20 -18.52
C MET A 204 11.22 -7.37 -18.15
N LEU A 205 12.27 -7.96 -17.58
CA LEU A 205 13.46 -7.23 -17.14
C LEU A 205 14.09 -6.38 -18.27
N HIS A 206 14.13 -6.93 -19.49
CA HIS A 206 14.74 -6.29 -20.67
C HIS A 206 13.71 -5.59 -21.56
N SER A 207 12.42 -5.52 -21.17
CA SER A 207 11.43 -4.76 -21.92
C SER A 207 11.76 -3.26 -21.88
N PRO A 208 11.49 -2.50 -22.96
CA PRO A 208 11.86 -1.09 -23.04
C PRO A 208 11.03 -0.19 -22.09
N ASN A 209 9.87 -0.66 -21.66
CA ASN A 209 8.98 0.01 -20.71
C ASN A 209 9.38 -0.28 -19.24
N TYR A 210 8.63 0.30 -18.29
CA TYR A 210 8.86 0.13 -16.85
C TYR A 210 7.89 -0.90 -16.21
N ASP A 211 7.14 -1.64 -17.03
CA ASP A 211 6.17 -2.61 -16.53
C ASP A 211 6.83 -3.82 -15.87
N PHE A 212 6.06 -4.46 -15.01
CA PHE A 212 6.41 -5.68 -14.30
C PHE A 212 5.53 -6.86 -14.75
N SER A 213 5.97 -8.08 -14.43
CA SER A 213 5.17 -9.29 -14.49
C SER A 213 5.72 -10.27 -13.44
N PHE A 214 4.84 -10.89 -12.66
CA PHE A 214 5.22 -11.83 -11.60
C PHE A 214 4.54 -13.19 -11.74
N SER A 215 3.50 -13.33 -12.58
CA SER A 215 2.79 -14.61 -12.77
C SER A 215 3.68 -15.70 -13.37
N GLY A 216 4.56 -15.34 -14.30
CA GLY A 216 5.54 -16.26 -14.88
C GLY A 216 6.56 -16.76 -13.84
N LEU A 217 6.99 -15.89 -12.93
CA LEU A 217 7.89 -16.26 -11.83
C LEU A 217 7.21 -17.21 -10.85
N LYS A 218 5.97 -16.94 -10.44
CA LYS A 218 5.18 -17.85 -9.62
C LYS A 218 5.03 -19.23 -10.27
N THR A 219 4.77 -19.27 -11.57
CA THR A 219 4.64 -20.52 -12.32
C THR A 219 5.96 -21.32 -12.35
N ALA A 220 7.09 -20.64 -12.48
CA ALA A 220 8.41 -21.28 -12.40
C ALA A 220 8.65 -21.90 -11.01
N VAL A 221 8.29 -21.19 -9.94
CA VAL A 221 8.34 -21.73 -8.57
C VAL A 221 7.44 -22.97 -8.43
N LEU A 222 6.21 -22.92 -8.96
CA LEU A 222 5.28 -24.05 -8.92
C LEU A 222 5.89 -25.31 -9.57
N TYR A 223 6.48 -25.18 -10.75
CA TYR A 223 7.12 -26.33 -11.42
C TYR A 223 8.34 -26.84 -10.66
N THR A 224 9.11 -25.94 -10.07
CA THR A 224 10.22 -26.33 -9.20
C THR A 224 9.74 -27.15 -8.00
N VAL A 225 8.70 -26.70 -7.30
CA VAL A 225 8.10 -27.40 -6.16
C VAL A 225 7.53 -28.76 -6.57
N GLN A 226 6.87 -28.85 -7.72
CA GLN A 226 6.34 -30.13 -8.24
C GLN A 226 7.44 -31.15 -8.56
N GLY A 227 8.65 -30.69 -8.91
CA GLY A 227 9.80 -31.57 -9.16
C GLY A 227 10.53 -32.04 -7.90
N ILE A 228 10.20 -31.51 -6.72
CA ILE A 228 10.85 -31.85 -5.45
C ILE A 228 10.10 -33.02 -4.79
N GLN A 229 10.81 -34.11 -4.53
CA GLN A 229 10.21 -35.30 -3.90
C GLN A 229 9.86 -35.08 -2.42
N GLU A 230 10.75 -34.37 -1.70
CA GLU A 230 10.57 -34.08 -0.28
C GLU A 230 10.98 -32.61 -0.02
N MET A 231 10.06 -31.84 0.49
CA MET A 231 10.26 -30.42 0.80
C MET A 231 10.82 -30.32 2.23
N ASP A 232 12.11 -30.04 2.36
CA ASP A 232 12.75 -29.75 3.63
C ASP A 232 12.88 -28.23 3.87
N LYS A 233 13.31 -27.87 5.09
CA LYS A 233 13.47 -26.46 5.49
C LYS A 233 14.56 -25.74 4.71
N GLN A 234 15.61 -26.44 4.27
CA GLN A 234 16.69 -25.82 3.49
C GLN A 234 16.22 -25.50 2.07
N ILE A 235 15.49 -26.43 1.45
CA ILE A 235 14.90 -26.22 0.12
C ILE A 235 13.88 -25.08 0.16
N GLN A 236 13.02 -25.02 1.20
CA GLN A 236 12.11 -23.88 1.40
C GLN A 236 12.87 -22.55 1.48
N ALA A 237 13.96 -22.52 2.26
CA ALA A 237 14.79 -21.33 2.41
C ALA A 237 15.47 -20.92 1.09
N ASP A 238 15.99 -21.89 0.33
CA ASP A 238 16.66 -21.65 -0.95
C ASP A 238 15.68 -21.13 -2.01
N ILE A 239 14.46 -21.69 -2.09
CA ILE A 239 13.40 -21.20 -2.98
C ILE A 239 13.00 -19.78 -2.58
N ALA A 240 12.75 -19.52 -1.30
CA ALA A 240 12.39 -18.22 -0.79
C ALA A 240 13.48 -17.16 -1.09
N ALA A 241 14.75 -17.52 -0.88
CA ALA A 241 15.89 -16.63 -1.14
C ALA A 241 16.01 -16.31 -2.64
N SER A 242 15.95 -17.35 -3.50
CA SER A 242 16.05 -17.19 -4.96
C SER A 242 14.89 -16.38 -5.53
N PHE A 243 13.65 -16.64 -5.07
CA PHE A 243 12.46 -15.89 -5.46
C PHE A 243 12.58 -14.41 -5.05
N GLN A 244 12.84 -14.14 -3.78
CA GLN A 244 12.97 -12.77 -3.25
C GLN A 244 14.09 -12.00 -3.96
N HIS A 245 15.22 -12.68 -4.25
CA HIS A 245 16.33 -12.09 -5.00
C HIS A 245 15.88 -11.62 -6.38
N VAL A 246 15.22 -12.48 -7.15
CA VAL A 246 14.73 -12.16 -8.51
C VAL A 246 13.71 -11.03 -8.49
N VAL A 247 12.71 -11.07 -7.59
CA VAL A 247 11.71 -10.01 -7.45
C VAL A 247 12.38 -8.66 -7.19
N THR A 248 13.27 -8.61 -6.20
CA THR A 248 13.94 -7.36 -5.83
C THR A 248 14.87 -6.84 -6.94
N GLU A 249 15.54 -7.74 -7.69
CA GLU A 249 16.34 -7.35 -8.86
C GLU A 249 15.50 -6.70 -9.96
N VAL A 250 14.33 -7.29 -10.28
CA VAL A 250 13.42 -6.74 -11.30
C VAL A 250 12.94 -5.34 -10.88
N LEU A 251 12.48 -5.19 -9.62
CA LEU A 251 12.02 -3.91 -9.11
C LEU A 251 13.11 -2.84 -9.17
N ILE A 252 14.30 -3.13 -8.67
CA ILE A 252 15.42 -2.17 -8.62
C ILE A 252 15.91 -1.76 -10.01
N LYS A 253 16.00 -2.70 -10.94
CA LYS A 253 16.43 -2.38 -12.32
C LYS A 253 15.43 -1.47 -13.03
N LYS A 254 14.12 -1.71 -12.87
CA LYS A 254 13.09 -0.85 -13.45
C LYS A 254 13.08 0.54 -12.81
N VAL A 255 13.23 0.61 -11.48
CA VAL A 255 13.36 1.87 -10.75
C VAL A 255 14.61 2.64 -11.18
N SER A 256 15.77 1.98 -11.29
CA SER A 256 17.01 2.62 -11.76
C SER A 256 16.82 3.25 -13.13
N LYS A 257 16.25 2.47 -14.07
CA LYS A 257 15.93 2.96 -15.41
C LYS A 257 15.00 4.17 -15.37
N ALA A 258 13.93 4.12 -14.59
CA ALA A 258 12.98 5.23 -14.46
C ALA A 258 13.64 6.49 -13.88
N LEU A 259 14.50 6.36 -12.87
CA LEU A 259 15.27 7.48 -12.30
C LEU A 259 16.23 8.10 -13.32
N GLU A 260 16.95 7.27 -14.06
CA GLU A 260 17.89 7.73 -15.11
C GLU A 260 17.16 8.45 -16.24
N ASP A 261 16.06 7.87 -16.76
CA ASP A 261 15.30 8.42 -17.88
C ASP A 261 14.54 9.71 -17.52
N THR A 262 14.03 9.82 -16.29
CA THR A 262 13.28 11.00 -15.81
C THR A 262 14.18 12.09 -15.21
N GLY A 263 15.37 11.75 -14.79
CA GLY A 263 16.29 12.64 -14.08
C GLY A 263 15.83 13.02 -12.67
N ARG A 264 14.84 12.32 -12.09
CA ARG A 264 14.33 12.59 -10.72
C ARG A 264 15.43 12.33 -9.69
N LYS A 265 15.50 13.19 -8.68
CA LYS A 265 16.51 13.14 -7.62
C LYS A 265 15.97 12.61 -6.29
N SER A 266 14.71 12.27 -6.25
CA SER A 266 14.06 11.70 -5.07
C SER A 266 13.14 10.55 -5.47
N ILE A 267 13.09 9.52 -4.63
CA ILE A 267 12.15 8.40 -4.75
C ILE A 267 11.47 8.14 -3.41
N VAL A 268 10.17 7.94 -3.47
CA VAL A 268 9.34 7.46 -2.37
C VAL A 268 9.09 5.97 -2.55
N MET A 269 9.28 5.21 -1.48
CA MET A 269 9.00 3.78 -1.41
C MET A 269 7.80 3.57 -0.49
N THR A 270 6.67 3.06 -0.99
CA THR A 270 5.43 2.90 -0.20
C THR A 270 4.72 1.59 -0.51
N GLY A 271 3.77 1.20 0.34
CA GLY A 271 3.10 -0.10 0.31
C GLY A 271 3.82 -1.16 1.15
N GLY A 272 3.12 -2.22 1.55
CA GLY A 272 3.61 -3.24 2.48
C GLY A 272 4.92 -3.90 2.06
N VAL A 273 5.13 -4.16 0.75
CA VAL A 273 6.38 -4.76 0.25
C VAL A 273 7.57 -3.80 0.34
N ALA A 274 7.35 -2.49 0.43
CA ALA A 274 8.42 -1.51 0.67
C ALA A 274 9.07 -1.66 2.07
N ALA A 275 8.47 -2.42 2.99
CA ALA A 275 9.06 -2.80 4.26
C ALA A 275 10.14 -3.90 4.11
N ASN A 276 10.16 -4.65 2.99
CA ASN A 276 11.08 -5.76 2.77
C ASN A 276 12.54 -5.31 2.86
N LYS A 277 13.31 -5.97 3.74
CA LYS A 277 14.68 -5.56 4.05
C LYS A 277 15.62 -5.66 2.84
N LEU A 278 15.54 -6.74 2.04
CA LEU A 278 16.40 -6.90 0.88
C LEU A 278 16.15 -5.81 -0.17
N LEU A 279 14.87 -5.43 -0.37
CA LEU A 279 14.50 -4.32 -1.25
C LEU A 279 15.08 -3.00 -0.74
N ARG A 280 14.99 -2.72 0.57
CA ARG A 280 15.57 -1.52 1.21
C ARG A 280 17.09 -1.49 1.12
N ASP A 281 17.74 -2.62 1.30
CA ASP A 281 19.21 -2.71 1.18
C ASP A 281 19.65 -2.40 -0.27
N LYS A 282 18.95 -2.95 -1.27
CA LYS A 282 19.25 -2.70 -2.69
C LYS A 282 18.96 -1.26 -3.12
N ILE A 283 17.88 -0.65 -2.66
CA ILE A 283 17.58 0.76 -2.98
C ILE A 283 18.59 1.70 -2.30
N THR A 284 19.12 1.31 -1.14
CA THR A 284 20.19 2.07 -0.47
C THR A 284 21.45 2.08 -1.32
N VAL A 285 21.83 0.95 -1.91
CA VAL A 285 22.95 0.88 -2.86
C VAL A 285 22.69 1.76 -4.09
N LEU A 286 21.45 1.72 -4.61
CA LEU A 286 21.06 2.54 -5.75
C LEU A 286 21.09 4.04 -5.41
N ARG A 287 20.65 4.42 -4.21
CA ARG A 287 20.72 5.77 -3.67
C ARG A 287 22.14 6.33 -3.74
N ASP A 288 23.10 5.58 -3.23
CA ASP A 288 24.50 6.01 -3.18
C ASP A 288 25.11 6.09 -4.59
N LYS A 289 24.75 5.14 -5.47
CA LYS A 289 25.22 5.12 -6.87
C LYS A 289 24.70 6.31 -7.71
N LEU A 290 23.41 6.66 -7.56
CA LEU A 290 22.77 7.72 -8.35
C LEU A 290 22.73 9.07 -7.64
N ASN A 291 23.21 9.15 -6.40
CA ASN A 291 23.15 10.35 -5.53
C ASN A 291 21.73 10.94 -5.48
N ILE A 292 20.77 10.12 -5.04
CA ILE A 292 19.36 10.46 -4.93
C ILE A 292 18.90 10.38 -3.46
N ASN A 293 17.78 11.03 -3.16
CA ASN A 293 17.10 10.88 -1.87
C ASN A 293 16.11 9.73 -1.94
N VAL A 294 16.09 8.88 -0.89
CA VAL A 294 15.11 7.81 -0.73
C VAL A 294 14.30 8.06 0.52
N LEU A 295 12.99 8.04 0.38
CA LEU A 295 12.05 8.38 1.44
C LEU A 295 11.08 7.20 1.65
N TYR A 296 10.74 6.97 2.92
CA TYR A 296 9.80 5.94 3.33
C TYR A 296 8.77 6.56 4.27
N PRO A 297 7.51 6.15 4.23
CA PRO A 297 6.61 6.41 5.33
C PRO A 297 7.12 5.70 6.60
N PRO A 298 6.71 6.11 7.80
CA PRO A 298 6.91 5.33 9.01
C PRO A 298 6.45 3.87 8.79
N LEU A 299 7.10 2.91 9.43
CA LEU A 299 6.76 1.49 9.23
C LEU A 299 5.28 1.20 9.51
N ALA A 300 4.70 1.86 10.52
CA ALA A 300 3.28 1.75 10.84
C ALA A 300 2.35 2.25 9.71
N HIS A 301 2.83 3.14 8.84
CA HIS A 301 2.06 3.72 7.74
C HIS A 301 2.51 3.24 6.35
N CYS A 302 3.30 2.15 6.29
CA CYS A 302 3.66 1.50 5.02
C CYS A 302 2.50 0.67 4.44
N THR A 303 1.69 0.05 5.31
CA THR A 303 0.48 -0.70 4.95
C THR A 303 -0.74 0.23 4.93
N ASP A 304 -1.90 -0.32 4.57
CA ASP A 304 -3.15 0.43 4.52
C ASP A 304 -3.48 0.99 5.91
N ASN A 305 -3.76 2.29 5.95
CA ASN A 305 -4.03 3.03 7.19
C ASN A 305 -4.89 4.26 6.92
N ALA A 306 -5.59 4.75 7.95
CA ALA A 306 -6.44 5.91 7.81
C ALA A 306 -5.71 7.25 7.98
N ALA A 307 -4.49 7.26 8.53
CA ALA A 307 -3.71 8.50 8.67
C ALA A 307 -3.39 9.10 7.29
N MET A 308 -3.04 8.27 6.29
CA MET A 308 -2.84 8.73 4.91
C MET A 308 -4.12 9.28 4.27
N VAL A 309 -5.29 8.71 4.62
CA VAL A 309 -6.59 9.16 4.13
C VAL A 309 -6.99 10.49 4.77
N ALA A 310 -6.82 10.63 6.10
CA ALA A 310 -7.07 11.87 6.81
C ALA A 310 -6.17 13.00 6.33
N TYR A 311 -4.88 12.71 6.14
CA TYR A 311 -3.91 13.68 5.61
C TYR A 311 -4.26 14.12 4.19
N LEU A 312 -4.51 13.19 3.27
CA LEU A 312 -4.92 13.53 1.91
C LEU A 312 -6.25 14.32 1.89
N GLY A 313 -7.22 13.93 2.74
CA GLY A 313 -8.45 14.68 2.95
C GLY A 313 -8.19 16.13 3.38
N SER A 314 -7.27 16.35 4.33
CA SER A 314 -6.92 17.69 4.78
C SER A 314 -6.31 18.57 3.66
N LEU A 315 -5.58 17.97 2.72
CA LEU A 315 -5.07 18.68 1.54
C LEU A 315 -6.17 19.00 0.50
N LYS A 316 -7.23 18.22 0.51
CA LYS A 316 -8.36 18.32 -0.44
C LYS A 316 -9.62 18.99 0.18
N TYR A 317 -9.49 19.70 1.30
CA TYR A 317 -10.61 20.31 2.00
C TYR A 317 -11.50 21.19 1.12
N ASN A 318 -10.95 21.82 0.08
CA ASN A 318 -11.67 22.62 -0.90
C ASN A 318 -12.53 21.80 -1.88
N GLN A 319 -12.42 20.47 -1.87
CA GLN A 319 -13.24 19.52 -2.62
C GLN A 319 -14.33 18.88 -1.75
N ALA A 320 -14.45 19.31 -0.49
CA ALA A 320 -15.44 18.78 0.44
C ALA A 320 -16.87 19.12 0.01
N GLU A 321 -17.74 18.11 -0.01
CA GLU A 321 -19.12 18.23 -0.49
C GLU A 321 -20.10 17.55 0.49
N TYR A 322 -21.33 18.10 0.56
CA TYR A 322 -22.47 17.45 1.22
C TYR A 322 -23.18 16.48 0.27
N ASN A 323 -22.42 15.62 -0.39
CA ASN A 323 -22.93 14.67 -1.37
C ASN A 323 -23.03 13.27 -0.75
N LEU A 324 -24.27 12.77 -0.67
CA LEU A 324 -24.59 11.45 -0.12
C LEU A 324 -24.82 10.38 -1.21
N PHE A 325 -24.60 10.70 -2.48
CA PHE A 325 -24.59 9.67 -3.54
C PHE A 325 -23.30 8.87 -3.48
N SER A 326 -23.41 7.57 -3.73
CA SER A 326 -22.25 6.70 -3.73
C SER A 326 -21.17 7.16 -4.71
N GLN A 327 -19.95 7.22 -4.21
CA GLN A 327 -18.72 7.56 -4.96
C GLN A 327 -17.77 6.37 -5.06
N ALA A 328 -18.18 5.19 -4.57
CA ALA A 328 -17.32 4.00 -4.60
C ALA A 328 -16.90 3.65 -6.03
N ARG A 329 -15.59 3.58 -6.26
CA ARG A 329 -14.94 3.35 -7.56
C ARG A 329 -13.88 2.25 -7.43
N PRO A 330 -14.28 0.96 -7.48
CA PRO A 330 -13.34 -0.16 -7.26
C PRO A 330 -12.12 -0.16 -8.18
N ARG A 331 -12.24 0.46 -9.35
CA ARG A 331 -11.17 0.60 -10.35
C ARG A 331 -10.80 2.04 -10.63
N TRP A 332 -10.80 2.87 -9.58
CA TRP A 332 -10.46 4.28 -9.75
C TRP A 332 -8.99 4.44 -10.15
N SER A 333 -8.77 4.93 -11.38
CA SER A 333 -7.42 5.26 -11.85
C SER A 333 -6.82 6.41 -11.05
N LEU A 334 -5.50 6.38 -10.85
CA LEU A 334 -4.74 7.53 -10.32
C LEU A 334 -4.62 8.64 -11.37
N GLU A 335 -4.57 8.26 -12.63
CA GLU A 335 -4.58 9.20 -13.76
C GLU A 335 -6.02 9.55 -14.12
N PRO A 336 -6.29 10.80 -14.55
CA PRO A 336 -7.61 11.28 -14.92
C PRO A 336 -8.21 10.57 -16.14
#